data_00184d733bd58c93960c746384a97c9c
#
_entry.id   00184d733bd58c93960c746384a97c9c
#
_cell.length_a   1.000
_cell.length_b   1.000
_cell.length_c   1.000
_cell.angle_alpha   90.00
_cell.angle_beta   90.00
_cell.angle_gamma   90.00
#
_symmetry.space_group_name_H-M   'P 1'
#
loop_
_entity.id
_entity.type
_entity.pdbx_description
1 polymer ?
#
loop_
_entity_poly.entity_id
_entity_poly.type
_entity_poly.pdbx_seq_one_letter_code
_entity_poly.pdbx_strand_id
1 'polypeptide(L)'
;MKNISILFCAFLLATTTLVGCDNFANDDKNEPTTCYFGGWIDLQKIPTITKETFKRQIVGKGWKHEFTQEMNANGTIAQKSYYNGLIGISPIDFYFSEGDVTSFTHSDALNEYVKATRGYIYDEATNTIQLINSKAPNDRILECDGTNLSIVQFLGYKNDGTGKLTETYGVSKYRKMTTQELEEMQKLYRPLQ
;
A
#
# COMPACT_ATOMS: atom_id res chain seq x y z
N MET A 1 -34.55 -16.40 17.49
CA MET A 1 -33.73 -16.52 16.28
C MET A 1 -32.73 -15.35 16.11
N LYS A 2 -32.33 -14.65 17.19
CA LYS A 2 -31.34 -13.50 17.10
C LYS A 2 -29.93 -13.87 17.52
N ASN A 3 -29.68 -15.02 18.09
CA ASN A 3 -28.37 -15.37 18.68
C ASN A 3 -27.48 -16.23 17.78
N ILE A 4 -27.97 -16.72 16.64
CA ILE A 4 -27.18 -17.57 15.73
C ILE A 4 -26.30 -16.73 14.81
N SER A 5 -26.73 -15.50 14.43
CA SER A 5 -25.98 -14.63 13.54
C SER A 5 -24.72 -14.03 14.19
N ILE A 6 -24.75 -13.80 15.51
CA ILE A 6 -23.60 -13.23 16.24
C ILE A 6 -22.51 -14.28 16.42
N LEU A 7 -22.87 -15.54 16.60
CA LEU A 7 -21.90 -16.63 16.75
C LEU A 7 -21.17 -16.93 15.44
N PHE A 8 -21.86 -16.78 14.30
CA PHE A 8 -21.27 -17.02 12.98
C PHE A 8 -20.27 -15.94 12.58
N CYS A 9 -20.56 -14.66 12.91
CA CYS A 9 -19.62 -13.57 12.66
C CYS A 9 -18.39 -13.65 13.57
N ALA A 10 -18.54 -14.08 14.83
CA ALA A 10 -17.41 -14.27 15.74
C ALA A 10 -16.48 -15.42 15.29
N PHE A 11 -17.06 -16.48 14.71
CA PHE A 11 -16.28 -17.63 14.22
C PHE A 11 -15.53 -17.31 12.92
N LEU A 12 -16.12 -16.51 12.03
CA LEU A 12 -15.44 -16.05 10.80
C LEU A 12 -14.29 -15.07 11.11
N LEU A 13 -14.46 -14.21 12.11
CA LEU A 13 -13.40 -13.30 12.56
C LEU A 13 -12.24 -14.05 13.24
N ALA A 14 -12.53 -15.12 13.98
CA ALA A 14 -11.50 -15.92 14.64
C ALA A 14 -10.66 -16.77 13.66
N THR A 15 -11.28 -17.23 12.55
CA THR A 15 -10.55 -18.04 11.56
C THR A 15 -9.68 -17.20 10.62
N THR A 16 -10.03 -15.94 10.36
CA THR A 16 -9.19 -15.05 9.52
C THR A 16 -7.99 -14.49 10.27
N THR A 17 -8.05 -14.39 11.60
CA THR A 17 -6.91 -13.91 12.40
C THR A 17 -5.85 -14.99 12.65
N LEU A 18 -6.20 -16.28 12.54
CA LEU A 18 -5.24 -17.38 12.83
C LEU A 18 -4.38 -17.78 11.62
N VAL A 19 -4.85 -17.56 10.39
CA VAL A 19 -4.10 -17.97 9.18
C VAL A 19 -2.98 -16.99 8.83
N GLY A 20 -3.03 -15.76 9.31
CA GLY A 20 -2.08 -14.71 8.94
C GLY A 20 -0.91 -14.52 9.89
N CYS A 21 -1.00 -14.99 11.14
CA CYS A 21 0.06 -14.73 12.14
C CYS A 21 1.20 -15.75 12.11
N ASP A 22 0.98 -16.94 11.58
CA ASP A 22 2.00 -18.00 11.58
C ASP A 22 3.19 -17.71 10.65
N ASN A 23 3.01 -16.83 9.66
CA ASN A 23 4.09 -16.49 8.73
C ASN A 23 5.13 -15.50 9.32
N PHE A 24 4.82 -14.84 10.42
CA PHE A 24 5.77 -13.94 11.10
C PHE A 24 6.75 -14.67 12.03
N ALA A 25 6.44 -15.89 12.43
CA ALA A 25 7.24 -16.65 13.39
C ALA A 25 8.34 -17.51 12.75
N ASN A 26 8.39 -17.65 11.43
CA ASN A 26 9.37 -18.46 10.74
C ASN A 26 10.51 -17.61 10.18
N ASP A 27 11.55 -17.43 10.97
CA ASP A 27 12.79 -16.71 10.61
C ASP A 27 13.56 -17.34 9.43
N ASP A 28 13.21 -18.55 8.98
CA ASP A 28 13.99 -19.31 8.00
C ASP A 28 13.44 -19.28 6.57
N LYS A 29 12.35 -18.59 6.31
CA LYS A 29 11.80 -18.47 4.95
C LYS A 29 11.96 -17.06 4.42
N ASN A 30 12.77 -16.91 3.38
CA ASN A 30 12.92 -15.69 2.57
C ASN A 30 11.66 -15.34 1.75
N GLU A 31 10.48 -15.66 2.24
CA GLU A 31 9.23 -15.33 1.58
C GLU A 31 8.69 -13.98 2.10
N PRO A 32 8.33 -13.05 1.22
CA PRO A 32 7.71 -11.79 1.64
C PRO A 32 6.43 -12.11 2.40
N THR A 33 6.34 -11.56 3.60
CA THR A 33 5.18 -11.77 4.47
C THR A 33 3.98 -11.02 3.90
N THR A 34 2.89 -11.73 3.67
CA THR A 34 1.64 -11.15 3.16
C THR A 34 0.67 -10.74 4.26
N CYS A 35 1.00 -11.04 5.51
CA CYS A 35 0.20 -10.67 6.68
C CYS A 35 0.72 -9.41 7.34
N TYR A 36 -0.11 -8.38 7.37
CA TYR A 36 0.25 -7.08 7.91
C TYR A 36 -0.39 -6.77 9.26
N PHE A 37 -1.26 -7.64 9.79
CA PHE A 37 -1.99 -7.39 11.02
C PHE A 37 -1.19 -7.78 12.26
N GLY A 38 -0.73 -6.78 13.01
CA GLY A 38 -0.03 -7.00 14.29
C GLY A 38 1.33 -7.68 14.15
N GLY A 39 1.93 -7.62 12.96
CA GLY A 39 3.18 -8.27 12.66
C GLY A 39 4.36 -7.32 12.54
N TRP A 40 5.42 -7.82 11.96
CA TRP A 40 6.67 -7.10 11.74
C TRP A 40 7.23 -7.42 10.37
N ILE A 41 7.75 -6.41 9.67
CA ILE A 41 8.40 -6.56 8.37
C ILE A 41 9.87 -6.20 8.51
N ASP A 42 10.74 -7.15 8.17
CA ASP A 42 12.16 -6.87 8.04
C ASP A 42 12.44 -6.22 6.67
N LEU A 43 12.54 -4.91 6.69
CA LEU A 43 12.79 -4.14 5.47
C LEU A 43 14.14 -4.47 4.81
N GLN A 44 15.06 -5.11 5.52
CA GLN A 44 16.36 -5.50 4.98
C GLN A 44 16.31 -6.86 4.25
N LYS A 45 15.32 -7.70 4.58
CA LYS A 45 15.16 -9.02 3.98
C LYS A 45 14.16 -9.08 2.83
N ILE A 46 13.63 -7.92 2.39
CA ILE A 46 12.69 -7.88 1.28
C ILE A 46 13.43 -8.24 -0.01
N PRO A 47 12.96 -9.26 -0.76
CA PRO A 47 13.55 -9.62 -2.05
C PRO A 47 13.47 -8.44 -3.02
N THR A 48 14.54 -8.19 -3.73
CA THR A 48 14.53 -7.24 -4.85
C THR A 48 13.96 -7.91 -6.09
N ILE A 49 13.27 -7.14 -6.92
CA ILE A 49 12.81 -7.59 -8.25
C ILE A 49 13.62 -6.89 -9.33
N THR A 50 13.86 -7.58 -10.44
CA THR A 50 14.58 -7.01 -11.58
C THR A 50 13.75 -5.92 -12.28
N LYS A 51 14.40 -5.03 -13.02
CA LYS A 51 13.69 -4.02 -13.84
C LYS A 51 12.74 -4.67 -14.83
N GLU A 52 13.09 -5.80 -15.41
CA GLU A 52 12.23 -6.56 -16.33
C GLU A 52 11.00 -7.10 -15.59
N THR A 53 11.18 -7.61 -14.38
CA THR A 53 10.08 -8.10 -13.54
C THR A 53 9.17 -6.94 -13.12
N PHE A 54 9.74 -5.82 -12.68
CA PHE A 54 8.99 -4.60 -12.38
C PHE A 54 8.15 -4.17 -13.60
N LYS A 55 8.79 -4.06 -14.76
CA LYS A 55 8.13 -3.68 -16.02
C LYS A 55 6.99 -4.64 -16.37
N ARG A 56 7.21 -5.93 -16.30
CA ARG A 56 6.22 -6.96 -16.62
C ARG A 56 5.06 -7.01 -15.64
N GLN A 57 5.33 -6.85 -14.36
CA GLN A 57 4.34 -7.05 -13.30
C GLN A 57 3.57 -5.78 -12.94
N ILE A 58 4.19 -4.59 -13.04
CA ILE A 58 3.62 -3.33 -12.53
C ILE A 58 3.23 -2.38 -13.67
N VAL A 59 4.10 -2.19 -14.66
CA VAL A 59 3.89 -1.22 -15.73
C VAL A 59 2.74 -1.63 -16.67
N GLY A 60 1.98 -0.64 -17.14
CA GLY A 60 0.80 -0.85 -18.00
C GLY A 60 -0.44 -1.31 -17.25
N LYS A 61 -0.44 -1.24 -15.90
CA LYS A 61 -1.55 -1.71 -15.06
C LYS A 61 -2.06 -0.61 -14.15
N GLY A 62 -3.38 -0.65 -13.90
CA GLY A 62 -4.03 0.10 -12.84
C GLY A 62 -4.02 -0.70 -11.53
N TRP A 63 -3.77 -0.01 -10.44
CA TRP A 63 -3.66 -0.57 -9.09
C TRP A 63 -4.68 0.08 -8.18
N LYS A 64 -5.67 -0.71 -7.75
CA LYS A 64 -6.74 -0.30 -6.87
C LYS A 64 -6.30 -0.44 -5.43
N HIS A 65 -6.34 0.65 -4.66
CA HIS A 65 -6.05 0.62 -3.24
C HIS A 65 -7.07 -0.24 -2.49
N GLU A 66 -6.60 -1.14 -1.64
CA GLU A 66 -7.43 -1.97 -0.77
C GLU A 66 -7.38 -1.47 0.67
N PHE A 67 -6.19 -1.32 1.23
CA PHE A 67 -6.00 -0.77 2.56
C PHE A 67 -4.56 -0.26 2.76
N THR A 68 -4.39 0.56 3.79
CA THR A 68 -3.09 0.98 4.32
C THR A 68 -3.06 0.72 5.82
N GLN A 69 -1.99 0.13 6.31
CA GLN A 69 -1.73 -0.07 7.73
C GLN A 69 -0.53 0.77 8.15
N GLU A 70 -0.62 1.41 9.31
CA GLU A 70 0.51 2.14 9.88
C GLU A 70 1.61 1.16 10.27
N MET A 71 2.84 1.52 9.93
CA MET A 71 4.05 0.82 10.29
C MET A 71 5.03 1.80 10.96
N ASN A 72 5.62 1.39 12.06
CA ASN A 72 6.70 2.14 12.68
C ASN A 72 8.00 2.00 11.89
N ALA A 73 8.95 2.92 12.11
CA ALA A 73 10.26 2.89 11.44
C ALA A 73 11.06 1.59 11.68
N ASN A 74 10.78 0.87 12.76
CA ASN A 74 11.39 -0.42 13.07
C ASN A 74 10.72 -1.63 12.39
N GLY A 75 9.73 -1.41 11.51
CA GLY A 75 9.01 -2.47 10.81
C GLY A 75 7.81 -3.04 11.54
N THR A 76 7.50 -2.60 12.77
CA THR A 76 6.32 -3.07 13.51
C THR A 76 5.05 -2.48 12.89
N ILE A 77 4.09 -3.34 12.56
CA ILE A 77 2.82 -2.95 11.95
C ILE A 77 1.77 -2.74 13.02
N ALA A 78 1.13 -1.58 13.01
CA ALA A 78 -0.01 -1.32 13.86
C ALA A 78 -1.23 -2.13 13.41
N GLN A 79 -2.03 -2.60 14.38
CA GLN A 79 -3.25 -3.36 14.09
C GLN A 79 -4.35 -2.52 13.43
N LYS A 80 -4.23 -1.18 13.44
CA LYS A 80 -5.22 -0.30 12.82
C LYS A 80 -5.02 -0.26 11.31
N SER A 81 -6.08 -0.50 10.58
CA SER A 81 -6.15 -0.23 9.16
C SER A 81 -6.65 1.20 8.94
N TYR A 82 -5.99 1.95 8.07
CA TYR A 82 -6.41 3.29 7.63
C TYR A 82 -7.22 3.20 6.34
N TYR A 83 -8.15 2.27 6.31
CA TYR A 83 -9.04 2.12 5.17
C TYR A 83 -10.10 3.23 5.16
N ASN A 84 -10.43 3.75 4.00
CA ASN A 84 -11.51 4.73 3.76
C ASN A 84 -11.39 6.06 4.50
N GLY A 85 -10.22 6.67 4.50
CA GLY A 85 -10.06 8.03 5.04
C GLY A 85 -10.14 8.13 6.55
N LEU A 86 -10.13 7.02 7.27
CA LEU A 86 -9.88 7.04 8.70
C LEU A 86 -8.49 7.63 8.94
N ILE A 87 -8.42 8.82 9.53
CA ILE A 87 -7.19 9.53 9.90
C ILE A 87 -6.56 10.35 8.74
N GLY A 88 -7.37 10.83 7.79
CA GLY A 88 -6.92 11.81 6.78
C GLY A 88 -6.02 11.23 5.68
N ILE A 89 -5.94 9.91 5.56
CA ILE A 89 -5.29 9.26 4.43
C ILE A 89 -6.38 8.88 3.42
N SER A 90 -6.46 9.64 2.34
CA SER A 90 -7.35 9.29 1.24
C SER A 90 -6.76 8.10 0.47
N PRO A 91 -7.59 7.12 0.08
CA PRO A 91 -7.16 6.06 -0.82
C PRO A 91 -6.59 6.67 -2.11
N ILE A 92 -5.42 6.21 -2.53
CA ILE A 92 -4.78 6.64 -3.75
C ILE A 92 -4.63 5.42 -4.65
N ASP A 93 -5.32 5.44 -5.78
CA ASP A 93 -5.16 4.46 -6.83
C ASP A 93 -4.04 4.89 -7.77
N PHE A 94 -3.36 3.93 -8.41
CA PHE A 94 -2.25 4.22 -9.32
C PHE A 94 -2.43 3.59 -10.69
N TYR A 95 -1.88 4.27 -11.69
CA TYR A 95 -1.58 3.68 -12.99
C TYR A 95 -0.12 3.94 -13.33
N PHE A 96 0.65 2.87 -13.52
CA PHE A 96 2.05 2.96 -13.94
C PHE A 96 2.14 2.84 -15.46
N SER A 97 2.68 3.86 -16.12
CA SER A 97 3.13 3.82 -17.50
C SER A 97 4.65 3.67 -17.57
N GLU A 98 5.22 3.65 -18.75
CA GLU A 98 6.66 3.61 -18.90
C GLU A 98 7.26 4.98 -18.55
N GLY A 99 7.91 5.07 -17.38
CA GLY A 99 8.54 6.30 -16.87
C GLY A 99 7.65 7.22 -16.05
N ASP A 100 6.32 7.04 -16.07
CA ASP A 100 5.39 7.87 -15.34
C ASP A 100 4.42 7.06 -14.48
N VAL A 101 4.03 7.60 -13.34
CA VAL A 101 2.95 7.11 -12.50
C VAL A 101 1.87 8.17 -12.38
N THR A 102 0.63 7.77 -12.64
CA THR A 102 -0.55 8.62 -12.42
C THR A 102 -1.24 8.15 -11.15
N SER A 103 -1.38 9.05 -10.20
CA SER A 103 -2.18 8.86 -8.99
C SER A 103 -3.59 9.41 -9.19
N PHE A 104 -4.57 8.75 -8.58
CA PHE A 104 -5.99 9.08 -8.61
C PHE A 104 -6.51 9.12 -7.19
N THR A 105 -7.05 10.26 -6.75
CA THR A 105 -7.56 10.43 -5.40
C THR A 105 -8.76 11.38 -5.37
N HIS A 106 -9.60 11.24 -4.33
CA HIS A 106 -10.60 12.24 -4.00
C HIS A 106 -9.97 13.30 -3.10
N SER A 107 -10.09 14.56 -3.46
CA SER A 107 -9.67 15.69 -2.63
C SER A 107 -10.87 16.22 -1.85
N ASP A 108 -10.89 15.98 -0.55
CA ASP A 108 -11.96 16.50 0.32
C ASP A 108 -11.98 18.03 0.35
N ALA A 109 -10.80 18.66 0.28
CA ALA A 109 -10.68 20.12 0.27
C ALA A 109 -11.31 20.76 -0.97
N LEU A 110 -11.27 20.08 -2.11
CA LEU A 110 -11.85 20.55 -3.37
C LEU A 110 -13.21 19.91 -3.67
N ASN A 111 -13.59 18.88 -2.90
CA ASN A 111 -14.72 18.01 -3.17
C ASN A 111 -14.73 17.45 -4.61
N GLU A 112 -13.58 17.05 -5.07
CA GLU A 112 -13.36 16.63 -6.45
C GLU A 112 -12.43 15.43 -6.56
N TYR A 113 -12.61 14.67 -7.63
CA TYR A 113 -11.69 13.62 -8.04
C TYR A 113 -10.56 14.22 -8.88
N VAL A 114 -9.33 14.05 -8.42
CA VAL A 114 -8.15 14.61 -9.08
C VAL A 114 -7.15 13.53 -9.46
N LYS A 115 -6.46 13.75 -10.57
CA LYS A 115 -5.33 12.92 -11.00
C LYS A 115 -4.08 13.76 -11.14
N ALA A 116 -2.95 13.18 -10.75
CA ALA A 116 -1.64 13.79 -10.92
C ALA A 116 -0.69 12.78 -11.53
N THR A 117 0.05 13.21 -12.54
CA THR A 117 1.08 12.37 -13.19
C THR A 117 2.46 12.91 -12.82
N ARG A 118 3.36 12.00 -12.45
CA ARG A 118 4.75 12.30 -12.13
C ARG A 118 5.66 11.26 -12.73
N GLY A 119 6.84 11.70 -13.18
CA GLY A 119 7.88 10.78 -13.55
C GLY A 119 8.37 9.98 -12.34
N TYR A 120 8.82 8.76 -12.57
CA TYR A 120 9.45 7.93 -11.55
C TYR A 120 10.71 7.24 -12.06
N ILE A 121 11.56 6.85 -11.12
CA ILE A 121 12.72 5.98 -11.36
C ILE A 121 12.55 4.76 -10.45
N TYR A 122 12.65 3.57 -11.02
CA TYR A 122 12.75 2.33 -10.27
C TYR A 122 14.21 1.96 -10.06
N ASP A 123 14.61 1.84 -8.80
CA ASP A 123 15.93 1.37 -8.39
C ASP A 123 15.85 -0.10 -7.98
N GLU A 124 16.43 -0.97 -8.80
CA GLU A 124 16.48 -2.41 -8.59
C GLU A 124 17.32 -2.79 -7.36
N ALA A 125 18.42 -2.05 -7.10
CA ALA A 125 19.33 -2.38 -6.00
C ALA A 125 18.66 -2.22 -4.62
N THR A 126 17.76 -1.24 -4.49
CA THR A 126 17.05 -0.95 -3.23
C THR A 126 15.58 -1.36 -3.26
N ASN A 127 15.10 -1.86 -4.40
CA ASN A 127 13.69 -2.20 -4.64
C ASN A 127 12.73 -1.03 -4.36
N THR A 128 13.13 0.17 -4.79
CA THR A 128 12.38 1.40 -4.50
C THR A 128 11.93 2.14 -5.74
N ILE A 129 10.80 2.84 -5.60
CA ILE A 129 10.26 3.78 -6.57
C ILE A 129 10.52 5.18 -6.04
N GLN A 130 11.29 5.96 -6.78
CA GLN A 130 11.54 7.37 -6.51
C GLN A 130 10.69 8.23 -7.44
N LEU A 131 9.83 9.08 -6.88
CA LEU A 131 9.11 10.08 -7.67
C LEU A 131 10.05 11.25 -8.01
N ILE A 132 10.10 11.61 -9.28
CA ILE A 132 10.93 12.73 -9.76
C ILE A 132 10.43 14.04 -9.14
N ASN A 133 11.36 14.86 -8.65
CA ASN A 133 11.10 16.11 -7.94
C ASN A 133 10.30 15.97 -6.63
N SER A 134 10.22 14.76 -6.06
CA SER A 134 9.67 14.55 -4.72
C SER A 134 10.78 14.71 -3.66
N LYS A 135 10.41 15.31 -2.53
CA LYS A 135 11.25 15.34 -1.31
C LYS A 135 10.87 14.23 -0.32
N ALA A 136 9.78 13.50 -0.60
CA ALA A 136 9.39 12.37 0.23
C ALA A 136 10.40 11.22 0.06
N PRO A 137 10.57 10.39 1.11
CA PRO A 137 11.30 9.13 0.98
C PRO A 137 10.74 8.25 -0.14
N ASN A 138 11.60 7.43 -0.73
CA ASN A 138 11.21 6.53 -1.80
C ASN A 138 10.24 5.46 -1.29
N ASP A 139 9.25 5.13 -2.11
CA ASP A 139 8.36 4.00 -1.87
C ASP A 139 9.11 2.69 -2.09
N ARG A 140 8.91 1.69 -1.22
CA ARG A 140 9.56 0.40 -1.34
C ARG A 140 8.53 -0.69 -1.66
N ILE A 141 8.82 -1.50 -2.68
CA ILE A 141 7.98 -2.64 -3.04
C ILE A 141 8.23 -3.77 -2.06
N LEU A 142 7.17 -4.31 -1.43
CA LEU A 142 7.21 -5.48 -0.57
C LEU A 142 6.88 -6.75 -1.35
N GLU A 143 5.86 -6.67 -2.18
CA GLU A 143 5.31 -7.80 -2.92
C GLU A 143 4.78 -7.32 -4.26
N CYS A 144 5.01 -8.11 -5.29
CA CYS A 144 4.37 -7.93 -6.59
C CYS A 144 4.33 -9.25 -7.35
N ASP A 145 3.13 -9.73 -7.69
CA ASP A 145 2.91 -10.94 -8.49
C ASP A 145 2.19 -10.64 -9.82
N GLY A 146 1.94 -9.36 -10.10
CA GLY A 146 1.19 -8.90 -11.28
C GLY A 146 -0.32 -8.86 -11.09
N THR A 147 -0.84 -9.33 -9.94
CA THR A 147 -2.23 -9.26 -9.51
C THR A 147 -2.36 -8.47 -8.23
N ASN A 148 -1.42 -8.66 -7.30
CA ASN A 148 -1.30 -7.95 -6.04
C ASN A 148 -0.01 -7.12 -6.04
N LEU A 149 -0.05 -5.98 -5.37
CA LEU A 149 1.08 -5.08 -5.15
C LEU A 149 1.02 -4.57 -3.73
N SER A 150 2.11 -4.67 -2.99
CA SER A 150 2.24 -4.10 -1.66
C SER A 150 3.45 -3.17 -1.62
N ILE A 151 3.26 -1.97 -1.06
CA ILE A 151 4.25 -0.90 -1.04
C ILE A 151 4.36 -0.33 0.36
N VAL A 152 5.58 -0.12 0.84
CA VAL A 152 5.85 0.74 2.01
C VAL A 152 5.97 2.17 1.54
N GLN A 153 5.16 3.05 2.10
CA GLN A 153 5.12 4.47 1.78
C GLN A 153 5.34 5.32 3.02
N PHE A 154 5.99 6.45 2.87
CA PHE A 154 6.12 7.43 3.94
C PHE A 154 4.80 8.20 4.11
N LEU A 155 4.23 8.16 5.32
CA LEU A 155 2.98 8.83 5.65
C LEU A 155 3.17 10.19 6.31
N GLY A 156 4.37 10.50 6.77
CA GLY A 156 4.67 11.77 7.45
C GLY A 156 5.32 11.59 8.83
N TYR A 157 5.19 12.62 9.64
CA TYR A 157 5.73 12.63 11.00
C TYR A 157 4.60 12.63 12.02
N LYS A 158 4.76 11.84 13.06
CA LYS A 158 3.83 11.76 14.20
C LYS A 158 4.54 12.22 15.48
N ASN A 159 3.84 13.01 16.30
CA ASN A 159 4.34 13.35 17.61
C ASN A 159 4.16 12.14 18.54
N ASP A 160 5.22 11.70 19.22
CA ASP A 160 5.22 10.56 20.13
C ASP A 160 4.62 10.88 21.51
N GLY A 161 4.06 12.08 21.70
CA GLY A 161 3.52 12.56 22.97
C GLY A 161 4.54 13.28 23.86
N THR A 162 5.83 13.17 23.57
CA THR A 162 6.91 13.89 24.26
C THR A 162 7.35 15.17 23.54
N GLY A 163 6.73 15.46 22.39
CA GLY A 163 7.11 16.55 21.50
C GLY A 163 8.13 16.16 20.46
N LYS A 164 8.62 14.92 20.46
CA LYS A 164 9.52 14.41 19.44
C LYS A 164 8.72 13.90 18.23
N LEU A 165 9.14 14.33 17.04
CA LEU A 165 8.58 13.84 15.78
C LEU A 165 9.26 12.53 15.38
N THR A 166 8.46 11.50 15.12
CA THR A 166 8.90 10.20 14.61
C THR A 166 8.33 9.98 13.21
N GLU A 167 9.13 9.39 12.33
CA GLU A 167 8.68 9.00 11.00
C GLU A 167 7.63 7.91 11.10
N THR A 168 6.56 8.08 10.34
CA THR A 168 5.48 7.10 10.21
C THR A 168 5.40 6.63 8.78
N TYR A 169 5.32 5.33 8.61
CA TYR A 169 5.19 4.66 7.33
C TYR A 169 3.86 3.93 7.24
N GLY A 170 3.42 3.64 6.03
CA GLY A 170 2.27 2.81 5.77
C GLY A 170 2.63 1.66 4.86
N VAL A 171 2.09 0.48 5.16
CA VAL A 171 2.06 -0.63 4.22
C VAL A 171 0.73 -0.57 3.49
N SER A 172 0.78 -0.20 2.22
CA SER A 172 -0.41 -0.11 1.37
C SER A 172 -0.50 -1.33 0.48
N LYS A 173 -1.67 -1.95 0.46
CA LYS A 173 -1.99 -3.06 -0.41
C LYS A 173 -2.89 -2.62 -1.54
N TYR A 174 -2.58 -3.12 -2.71
CA TYR A 174 -3.29 -2.87 -3.96
C TYR A 174 -3.59 -4.17 -4.67
N ARG A 175 -4.69 -4.22 -5.38
CA ARG A 175 -4.99 -5.23 -6.38
C ARG A 175 -4.96 -4.63 -7.78
N LYS A 176 -4.68 -5.46 -8.77
CA LYS A 176 -4.81 -5.07 -10.18
C LYS A 176 -6.25 -4.69 -10.49
N MET A 177 -6.45 -3.57 -11.16
CA MET A 177 -7.74 -3.16 -11.69
C MET A 177 -8.16 -4.03 -12.88
N THR A 178 -9.46 -4.22 -13.03
CA THR A 178 -10.04 -4.67 -14.30
C THR A 178 -9.94 -3.55 -15.35
N THR A 179 -10.06 -3.90 -16.62
CA THR A 179 -10.07 -2.91 -17.71
C THR A 179 -11.21 -1.91 -17.53
N GLN A 180 -12.39 -2.40 -17.14
CA GLN A 180 -13.55 -1.54 -16.92
C GLN A 180 -13.32 -0.54 -15.76
N GLU A 181 -12.77 -0.99 -14.63
CA GLU A 181 -12.44 -0.12 -13.49
C GLU A 181 -11.46 0.99 -13.90
N LEU A 182 -10.43 0.63 -14.69
CA LEU A 182 -9.44 1.60 -15.14
C LEU A 182 -10.07 2.65 -16.09
N GLU A 183 -10.92 2.21 -17.03
CA GLU A 183 -11.61 3.12 -17.94
C GLU A 183 -12.59 4.05 -17.22
N GLU A 184 -13.36 3.53 -16.27
CA GLU A 184 -14.27 4.32 -15.43
C GLU A 184 -13.51 5.34 -14.61
N MET A 185 -12.43 4.91 -13.96
CA MET A 185 -11.58 5.79 -13.15
C MET A 185 -11.00 6.93 -13.99
N GLN A 186 -10.47 6.63 -15.18
CA GLN A 186 -9.90 7.65 -16.06
C GLN A 186 -10.92 8.70 -16.52
N LYS A 187 -12.20 8.35 -16.58
CA LYS A 187 -13.30 9.29 -16.92
C LYS A 187 -13.71 10.18 -15.75
N LEU A 188 -13.64 9.67 -14.52
CA LEU A 188 -14.07 10.39 -13.32
C LEU A 188 -13.09 11.48 -12.89
N TYR A 189 -11.81 11.29 -13.14
CA TYR A 189 -10.76 12.14 -12.60
C TYR A 189 -10.31 13.19 -13.60
N ARG A 190 -10.37 14.47 -13.23
CA ARG A 190 -9.78 15.55 -14.01
C ARG A 190 -8.27 15.66 -13.76
N PRO A 191 -7.47 16.15 -14.73
CA PRO A 191 -6.08 16.50 -14.49
C PRO A 191 -5.98 17.63 -13.45
N LEU A 192 -4.96 17.57 -12.56
CA LEU A 192 -4.53 18.75 -11.81
C LEU A 192 -3.97 19.78 -12.79
N GLN A 193 -4.47 20.99 -12.70
CA GLN A 193 -3.96 22.14 -13.47
C GLN A 193 -2.71 22.70 -12.83
#